data_04fa3001f34742c8778dbbc093669662
#
_entry.id   04fa3001f34742c8778dbbc093669662
#
_cell.length_a   1.000
_cell.length_b   1.000
_cell.length_c   1.000
_cell.angle_alpha   90.00
_cell.angle_beta   90.00
_cell.angle_gamma   90.00
#
_symmetry.space_group_name_H-M   'P 1'
#
loop_
_entity.id
_entity.type
_entity.pdbx_description
1 polymer ?
#
loop_
_entity_poly.entity_id
_entity_poly.type
_entity_poly.pdbx_seq_one_letter_code
_entity_poly.pdbx_strand_id
1 'polypeptide(L)'
;MSYESKFKREDIDELFEAILTLRNQEECYRFFEDICTVNEIHAIAQRLQVAKLLSEKKTYTEIEAATKASTATISRINKCLVYGADGYKCVLERLQEKQNEE
;
A
#
# COMPACT_ATOMS: atom_id res chain seq x y z
N MET A 1 0.34 -22.09 -9.69
CA MET A 1 1.41 -21.92 -8.75
C MET A 1 1.08 -20.89 -7.69
N SER A 2 1.23 -21.25 -6.44
CA SER A 2 0.86 -20.35 -5.35
C SER A 2 2.07 -19.62 -4.77
N TYR A 3 1.84 -18.37 -4.41
CA TYR A 3 2.82 -17.56 -3.72
C TYR A 3 2.87 -17.97 -2.25
N GLU A 4 4.07 -18.13 -1.72
CA GLU A 4 4.24 -18.48 -0.32
C GLU A 4 4.94 -17.35 0.40
N SER A 5 4.22 -16.69 1.31
CA SER A 5 4.74 -15.53 2.02
C SER A 5 5.68 -15.93 3.15
N LYS A 6 6.76 -15.15 3.34
CA LYS A 6 7.63 -15.30 4.50
C LYS A 6 6.95 -14.82 5.79
N PHE A 7 5.82 -14.12 5.68
CA PHE A 7 5.07 -13.63 6.84
C PHE A 7 3.87 -14.50 7.18
N LYS A 8 3.73 -15.65 6.51
CA LYS A 8 2.55 -16.48 6.68
C LYS A 8 2.39 -16.96 8.12
N ARG A 9 1.20 -16.74 8.65
CA ARG A 9 0.84 -17.08 10.02
C ARG A 9 -0.69 -17.13 10.10
N GLU A 10 -1.24 -17.96 10.98
CA GLU A 10 -2.69 -18.12 11.09
C GLU A 10 -3.41 -16.80 11.38
N ASP A 11 -2.88 -16.01 12.30
CA ASP A 11 -3.52 -14.74 12.67
C ASP A 11 -3.44 -13.72 11.55
N ILE A 12 -2.39 -13.76 10.76
CA ILE A 12 -2.24 -12.88 9.60
C ILE A 12 -3.20 -13.32 8.49
N ASP A 13 -3.34 -14.64 8.28
CA ASP A 13 -4.32 -15.17 7.34
C ASP A 13 -5.71 -14.68 7.70
N GLU A 14 -6.06 -14.76 8.97
CA GLU A 14 -7.37 -14.32 9.45
C GLU A 14 -7.58 -12.83 9.26
N LEU A 15 -6.55 -12.03 9.52
CA LEU A 15 -6.62 -10.59 9.29
C LEU A 15 -6.93 -10.30 7.82
N PHE A 16 -6.23 -10.96 6.91
CA PHE A 16 -6.45 -10.71 5.49
C PHE A 16 -7.81 -11.20 5.02
N GLU A 17 -8.30 -12.32 5.57
CA GLU A 17 -9.66 -12.76 5.28
C GLU A 17 -10.66 -11.71 5.74
N ALA A 18 -10.44 -11.12 6.91
CA ALA A 18 -11.31 -10.07 7.44
C ALA A 18 -11.30 -8.85 6.51
N ILE A 19 -10.12 -8.43 6.09
CA ILE A 19 -9.99 -7.29 5.18
C ILE A 19 -10.74 -7.55 3.87
N LEU A 20 -10.66 -8.78 3.37
CA LEU A 20 -11.32 -9.13 2.12
C LEU A 20 -12.85 -9.17 2.20
N THR A 21 -13.42 -9.09 3.40
CA THR A 21 -14.88 -8.98 3.55
C THR A 21 -15.38 -7.54 3.40
N LEU A 22 -14.46 -6.57 3.43
CA LEU A 22 -14.86 -5.16 3.33
C LEU A 22 -15.38 -4.87 1.93
N ARG A 23 -16.50 -4.16 1.85
CA ARG A 23 -17.22 -4.00 0.59
C ARG A 23 -17.12 -2.61 -0.02
N ASN A 24 -16.78 -1.61 0.79
CA ASN A 24 -16.71 -0.24 0.30
C ASN A 24 -15.78 0.57 1.17
N GLN A 25 -15.55 1.80 0.76
CA GLN A 25 -14.60 2.67 1.43
C GLN A 25 -15.03 3.00 2.85
N GLU A 26 -16.33 3.19 3.08
CA GLU A 26 -16.82 3.46 4.43
C GLU A 26 -16.48 2.32 5.38
N GLU A 27 -16.66 1.08 4.96
CA GLU A 27 -16.33 -0.07 5.80
C GLU A 27 -14.83 -0.16 6.06
N CYS A 28 -14.00 0.23 5.09
CA CYS A 28 -12.56 0.29 5.30
C CYS A 28 -12.21 1.32 6.37
N TYR A 29 -12.81 2.52 6.31
CA TYR A 29 -12.58 3.53 7.34
C TYR A 29 -12.98 3.00 8.71
N ARG A 30 -14.17 2.41 8.83
CA ARG A 30 -14.64 1.88 10.11
C ARG A 30 -13.70 0.84 10.69
N PHE A 31 -13.30 -0.12 9.87
CA PHE A 31 -12.44 -1.21 10.33
C PHE A 31 -11.06 -0.71 10.73
N PHE A 32 -10.46 0.13 9.88
CA PHE A 32 -9.10 0.60 10.14
C PHE A 32 -9.04 1.65 11.25
N GLU A 33 -10.11 2.41 11.47
CA GLU A 33 -10.18 3.30 12.63
C GLU A 33 -10.18 2.50 13.93
N ASP A 34 -10.78 1.31 13.92
CA ASP A 34 -10.82 0.47 15.12
C ASP A 34 -9.52 -0.30 15.33
N ILE A 35 -8.93 -0.84 14.27
CA ILE A 35 -7.81 -1.76 14.41
C ILE A 35 -6.44 -1.06 14.41
N CYS A 36 -6.35 0.13 13.86
CA CYS A 36 -5.09 0.87 13.75
C CYS A 36 -5.12 2.18 14.51
N THR A 37 -3.95 2.65 14.91
CA THR A 37 -3.83 4.03 15.39
C THR A 37 -3.84 4.96 14.18
N VAL A 38 -4.08 6.26 14.43
CA VAL A 38 -4.04 7.30 13.39
C VAL A 38 -2.67 7.29 12.69
N ASN A 39 -1.59 7.20 13.47
CA ASN A 39 -0.24 7.22 12.90
C ASN A 39 0.02 6.00 12.02
N GLU A 40 -0.52 4.85 12.40
CA GLU A 40 -0.36 3.64 11.60
C GLU A 40 -1.06 3.76 10.25
N ILE A 41 -2.27 4.31 10.25
CA ILE A 41 -3.01 4.52 9.01
C ILE A 41 -2.29 5.53 8.12
N HIS A 42 -1.82 6.64 8.72
CA HIS A 42 -1.11 7.67 7.96
C HIS A 42 0.17 7.10 7.34
N ALA A 43 0.89 6.25 8.08
CA ALA A 43 2.13 5.67 7.57
C ALA A 43 1.85 4.76 6.37
N ILE A 44 0.80 3.95 6.45
CA ILE A 44 0.44 3.06 5.35
C ILE A 44 0.01 3.88 4.12
N ALA A 45 -0.81 4.91 4.35
CA ALA A 45 -1.27 5.78 3.27
C ALA A 45 -0.10 6.49 2.59
N GLN A 46 0.87 6.95 3.38
CA GLN A 46 2.07 7.61 2.86
C GLN A 46 2.86 6.66 1.96
N ARG A 47 3.03 5.41 2.41
CA ARG A 47 3.77 4.42 1.63
C ARG A 47 3.12 4.15 0.28
N LEU A 48 1.80 4.08 0.26
CA LEU A 48 1.09 3.88 -1.00
C LEU A 48 1.29 5.07 -1.94
N GLN A 49 1.22 6.31 -1.41
CA GLN A 49 1.43 7.50 -2.22
C GLN A 49 2.85 7.55 -2.79
N VAL A 50 3.85 7.19 -1.97
CA VAL A 50 5.23 7.14 -2.42
C VAL A 50 5.38 6.13 -3.57
N ALA A 51 4.80 4.94 -3.40
CA ALA A 51 4.88 3.91 -4.42
C ALA A 51 4.24 4.37 -5.72
N LYS A 52 3.09 5.03 -5.62
CA LYS A 52 2.39 5.56 -6.79
C LYS A 52 3.25 6.57 -7.55
N LEU A 53 3.83 7.52 -6.82
CA LEU A 53 4.66 8.55 -7.45
C LEU A 53 5.94 7.97 -8.05
N LEU A 54 6.54 6.97 -7.40
CA LEU A 54 7.68 6.26 -7.98
C LEU A 54 7.29 5.57 -9.28
N SER A 55 6.12 4.97 -9.33
CA SER A 55 5.66 4.28 -10.54
C SER A 55 5.39 5.27 -11.67
N GLU A 56 5.12 6.54 -11.33
CA GLU A 56 4.91 7.61 -12.30
C GLU A 56 6.23 8.30 -12.68
N LYS A 57 7.36 7.75 -12.23
CA LYS A 57 8.70 8.25 -12.56
C LYS A 57 9.02 9.64 -11.98
N LYS A 58 8.38 9.98 -10.87
CA LYS A 58 8.69 11.23 -10.17
C LYS A 58 10.05 11.11 -9.49
N THR A 59 10.73 12.24 -9.34
CA THR A 59 12.03 12.27 -8.65
C THR A 59 11.83 12.17 -7.15
N TYR A 60 12.89 11.77 -6.44
CA TYR A 60 12.84 11.72 -4.99
C TYR A 60 12.52 13.07 -4.37
N THR A 61 13.07 14.15 -4.95
CA THR A 61 12.79 15.50 -4.46
C THR A 61 11.30 15.84 -4.58
N GLU A 62 10.71 15.51 -5.72
CA GLU A 62 9.27 15.71 -5.93
C GLU A 62 8.43 14.90 -4.94
N ILE A 63 8.84 13.67 -4.69
CA ILE A 63 8.11 12.78 -3.80
C ILE A 63 8.20 13.26 -2.35
N GLU A 64 9.39 13.68 -1.91
CA GLU A 64 9.56 14.27 -0.58
C GLU A 64 8.66 15.49 -0.39
N ALA A 65 8.61 16.36 -1.39
CA ALA A 65 7.77 17.54 -1.32
C ALA A 65 6.29 17.20 -1.24
N ALA A 66 5.85 16.19 -1.97
CA ALA A 66 4.44 15.83 -2.04
C ALA A 66 3.97 15.01 -0.84
N THR A 67 4.82 14.12 -0.31
CA THR A 67 4.39 13.16 0.70
C THR A 67 5.00 13.38 2.08
N LYS A 68 6.02 14.22 2.18
CA LYS A 68 6.79 14.43 3.41
C LYS A 68 7.57 13.18 3.85
N ALA A 69 7.65 12.16 3.01
CA ALA A 69 8.43 10.97 3.33
C ALA A 69 9.92 11.29 3.27
N SER A 70 10.69 10.63 4.13
CA SER A 70 12.14 10.79 4.12
C SER A 70 12.74 10.04 2.92
N THR A 71 13.95 10.44 2.52
CA THR A 71 14.68 9.76 1.46
C THR A 71 14.84 8.27 1.76
N ALA A 72 15.08 7.93 3.04
CA ALA A 72 15.23 6.53 3.46
C ALA A 72 13.94 5.75 3.21
N THR A 73 12.79 6.34 3.53
CA THR A 73 11.49 5.70 3.30
C THR A 73 11.24 5.50 1.81
N ILE A 74 11.52 6.53 1.01
CA ILE A 74 11.33 6.45 -0.44
C ILE A 74 12.22 5.35 -1.03
N SER A 75 13.46 5.28 -0.60
CA SER A 75 14.41 4.28 -1.08
C SER A 75 13.95 2.86 -0.73
N ARG A 76 13.44 2.68 0.49
CA ARG A 76 12.94 1.37 0.93
C ARG A 76 11.74 0.93 0.08
N ILE A 77 10.85 1.85 -0.19
CA ILE A 77 9.66 1.54 -1.00
C ILE A 77 10.05 1.23 -2.44
N ASN A 78 11.02 1.98 -2.97
CA ASN A 78 11.53 1.69 -4.30
C ASN A 78 12.10 0.28 -4.39
N LYS A 79 12.81 -0.14 -3.35
CA LYS A 79 13.35 -1.49 -3.28
C LYS A 79 12.23 -2.54 -3.32
N CYS A 80 11.14 -2.28 -2.63
CA CYS A 80 9.97 -3.17 -2.65
C CYS A 80 9.32 -3.23 -4.03
N LEU A 81 9.30 -2.12 -4.75
CA LEU A 81 8.76 -2.09 -6.11
C LEU A 81 9.60 -2.94 -7.06
N VAL A 82 10.91 -2.94 -6.87
CA VAL A 82 11.82 -3.66 -7.76
C VAL A 82 12.00 -5.12 -7.37
N TYR A 83 12.15 -5.39 -6.06
CA TYR A 83 12.53 -6.71 -5.56
C TYR A 83 11.52 -7.32 -4.59
N GLY A 84 10.38 -6.67 -4.37
CA GLY A 84 9.41 -7.13 -3.38
C GLY A 84 8.48 -8.21 -3.89
N ALA A 85 7.32 -8.31 -3.23
CA ALA A 85 6.33 -9.36 -3.49
C ALA A 85 5.32 -8.97 -4.57
N ASP A 86 5.55 -7.89 -5.29
CA ASP A 86 4.68 -7.38 -6.35
C ASP A 86 3.31 -6.87 -5.86
N GLY A 87 3.17 -6.69 -4.55
CA GLY A 87 1.92 -6.19 -3.98
C GLY A 87 1.58 -4.78 -4.44
N TYR A 88 2.57 -3.87 -4.41
CA TYR A 88 2.36 -2.51 -4.89
C TYR A 88 1.94 -2.52 -6.36
N LYS A 89 2.65 -3.29 -7.18
CA LYS A 89 2.35 -3.34 -8.61
C LYS A 89 0.92 -3.79 -8.87
N CYS A 90 0.50 -4.86 -8.19
CA CYS A 90 -0.84 -5.39 -8.34
C CYS A 90 -1.90 -4.36 -7.99
N VAL A 91 -1.75 -3.72 -6.84
CA VAL A 91 -2.73 -2.74 -6.36
C VAL A 91 -2.76 -1.50 -7.25
N LEU A 92 -1.58 -0.99 -7.60
CA LEU A 92 -1.50 0.23 -8.41
C LEU A 92 -2.06 0.02 -9.81
N GLU A 93 -1.82 -1.14 -10.41
CA GLU A 93 -2.40 -1.48 -11.71
C GLU A 93 -3.92 -1.53 -11.65
N ARG A 94 -4.46 -2.15 -10.60
CA ARG A 94 -5.91 -2.25 -10.44
C ARG A 94 -6.55 -0.90 -10.18
N LEU A 95 -5.90 -0.04 -9.42
CA LEU A 95 -6.38 1.33 -9.20
C LEU A 95 -6.41 2.10 -10.51
N GLN A 96 -5.39 1.93 -11.34
CA GLN A 96 -5.33 2.59 -12.64
C GLN A 96 -6.46 2.11 -13.56
N GLU A 97 -6.70 0.81 -13.59
CA GLU A 97 -7.79 0.23 -14.36
C GLU A 97 -9.14 0.79 -13.92
N LYS A 98 -9.34 0.91 -12.61
CA LYS A 98 -10.58 1.44 -12.06
C LYS A 98 -10.80 2.90 -12.48
N GLN A 99 -9.74 3.70 -12.47
CA GLN A 99 -9.83 5.08 -12.92
C GLN A 99 -10.16 5.18 -14.41
N ASN A 100 -9.61 4.28 -15.20
CA ASN A 100 -9.85 4.28 -16.64
C ASN A 100 -11.28 3.87 -17.01
N GLU A 101 -11.98 3.14 -16.12
CA GLU A 101 -13.36 2.75 -16.32
C GLU A 101 -14.34 3.87 -16.05
N GLU A 102 -13.89 4.92 -15.37
CA GLU A 102 -14.74 6.08 -15.10
C GLU A 102 -14.59 7.11 -16.20
#